data_7165c6240d67c9f5e8f3ffd51ce98446
#
_entry.id   7165c6240d67c9f5e8f3ffd51ce98446
#
_cell.length_a   1.000
_cell.length_b   1.000
_cell.length_c   1.000
_cell.angle_alpha   90.00
_cell.angle_beta   90.00
_cell.angle_gamma   90.00
#
_symmetry.space_group_name_H-M   'P 1'
#
loop_
_entity.id
_entity.type
_entity.pdbx_description
1 polymer ?
#
loop_
_entity_poly.entity_id
_entity_poly.type
_entity_poly.pdbx_seq_one_letter_code
_entity_poly.pdbx_strand_id
1 'polypeptide(L)'
;MPTITEIENAIINELNTQLTYLQTCKSLGEALTHDAADLAVQVPAAYVVYEGGRYDHVMSGTQDRWMNFAVIVVAKNLRGEEEARRGQGTTKGAYDLLDDARATLSNNAVGLTIDPLLPVDETAIENTEKSAAYAIRFATRTRYTL
;
A
#
# COMPACT_ATOMS: atom_id res chain seq x y z
N MET A 1 0.84 -17.87 13.48
CA MET A 1 1.47 -17.03 12.44
C MET A 1 0.39 -16.43 11.57
N PRO A 2 0.41 -15.12 11.33
CA PRO A 2 -0.62 -14.48 10.50
C PRO A 2 -0.57 -14.97 9.06
N THR A 3 -1.75 -15.08 8.44
CA THR A 3 -1.87 -15.39 7.03
C THR A 3 -1.66 -14.14 6.18
N ILE A 4 -1.44 -14.32 4.88
CA ILE A 4 -1.33 -13.19 3.94
C ILE A 4 -2.60 -12.34 4.00
N THR A 5 -3.77 -12.99 4.04
CA THR A 5 -5.05 -12.27 4.14
C THR A 5 -5.16 -11.45 5.42
N GLU A 6 -4.73 -12.01 6.54
CA GLU A 6 -4.74 -11.29 7.82
C GLU A 6 -3.82 -10.05 7.79
N ILE A 7 -2.64 -10.19 7.20
CA ILE A 7 -1.70 -9.08 7.08
C ILE A 7 -2.26 -8.00 6.15
N GLU A 8 -2.79 -8.40 5.00
CA GLU A 8 -3.40 -7.47 4.06
C GLU A 8 -4.55 -6.70 4.70
N ASN A 9 -5.44 -7.41 5.39
CA ASN A 9 -6.56 -6.78 6.09
C ASN A 9 -6.10 -5.85 7.22
N ALA A 10 -5.06 -6.23 7.94
CA ALA A 10 -4.51 -5.39 8.99
C ALA A 10 -3.91 -4.09 8.45
N ILE A 11 -3.23 -4.15 7.30
CA ILE A 11 -2.72 -2.97 6.62
C ILE A 11 -3.88 -2.06 6.19
N ILE A 12 -4.92 -2.63 5.59
CA ILE A 12 -6.11 -1.88 5.18
C ILE A 12 -6.77 -1.19 6.38
N ASN A 13 -6.93 -1.91 7.48
CA ASN A 13 -7.53 -1.36 8.70
C ASN A 13 -6.69 -0.22 9.27
N GLU A 14 -5.37 -0.35 9.28
CA GLU A 14 -4.47 0.69 9.77
C GLU A 14 -4.58 1.95 8.91
N LEU A 15 -4.59 1.80 7.59
CA LEU A 15 -4.74 2.94 6.68
C LEU A 15 -6.10 3.61 6.86
N ASN A 16 -7.19 2.85 6.97
CA ASN A 16 -8.52 3.40 7.19
C ASN A 16 -8.63 4.14 8.52
N THR A 17 -7.97 3.64 9.55
CA THR A 17 -8.01 4.25 10.88
C THR A 17 -7.22 5.55 10.93
N GLN A 18 -6.05 5.58 10.32
CA GLN A 18 -5.13 6.71 10.39
C GLN A 18 -5.37 7.75 9.29
N LEU A 19 -5.72 7.30 8.09
CA LEU A 19 -5.95 8.19 6.94
C LEU A 19 -7.45 8.31 6.68
N THR A 20 -8.11 9.07 7.54
CA THR A 20 -9.58 9.20 7.54
C THR A 20 -10.15 9.90 6.30
N TYR A 21 -9.30 10.58 5.51
CA TYR A 21 -9.72 11.25 4.28
C TYR A 21 -9.87 10.32 3.08
N LEU A 22 -9.39 9.06 3.18
CA LEU A 22 -9.50 8.11 2.06
C LEU A 22 -10.97 7.78 1.78
N GLN A 23 -11.36 7.92 0.52
CA GLN A 23 -12.70 7.56 0.07
C GLN A 23 -12.80 6.07 -0.24
N THR A 24 -11.70 5.46 -0.60
CA THR A 24 -11.61 4.02 -0.87
C THR A 24 -10.31 3.49 -0.28
N CYS A 25 -10.41 2.40 0.48
CA CYS A 25 -9.23 1.67 0.93
C CYS A 25 -9.60 0.20 1.07
N LYS A 26 -9.08 -0.63 0.17
CA LYS A 26 -9.43 -2.04 0.11
C LYS A 26 -8.35 -2.86 -0.58
N SER A 27 -8.52 -4.18 -0.59
CA SER A 27 -7.66 -5.07 -1.36
C SER A 27 -7.79 -4.77 -2.85
N LEU A 28 -6.69 -4.88 -3.58
CA LEU A 28 -6.69 -4.60 -5.00
C LEU A 28 -7.60 -5.57 -5.78
N GLY A 29 -7.61 -6.86 -5.42
CA GLY A 29 -8.56 -7.85 -5.97
C GLY A 29 -8.80 -7.73 -7.47
N GLU A 30 -10.07 -7.60 -7.85
CA GLU A 30 -10.48 -7.47 -9.25
C GLU A 30 -9.91 -6.23 -9.94
N ALA A 31 -9.49 -5.23 -9.17
CA ALA A 31 -8.93 -4.01 -9.72
C ALA A 31 -7.62 -4.24 -10.49
N LEU A 32 -6.98 -5.41 -10.33
CA LEU A 32 -5.80 -5.77 -11.11
C LEU A 32 -6.05 -5.80 -12.62
N THR A 33 -7.32 -5.96 -13.02
CA THR A 33 -7.69 -5.99 -14.44
C THR A 33 -8.01 -4.61 -15.00
N HIS A 34 -7.98 -3.57 -14.17
CA HIS A 34 -8.33 -2.21 -14.53
C HIS A 34 -7.09 -1.32 -14.58
N ASP A 35 -7.19 -0.23 -15.36
CA ASP A 35 -6.15 0.79 -15.38
C ASP A 35 -6.32 1.79 -14.21
N ALA A 36 -5.40 2.74 -14.08
CA ALA A 36 -5.44 3.70 -12.99
C ALA A 36 -6.69 4.59 -13.04
N ALA A 37 -7.24 4.85 -14.21
CA ALA A 37 -8.45 5.66 -14.35
C ALA A 37 -9.65 4.93 -13.74
N ASP A 38 -9.73 3.61 -13.91
CA ASP A 38 -10.79 2.81 -13.31
C ASP A 38 -10.63 2.73 -11.79
N LEU A 39 -9.40 2.69 -11.30
CA LEU A 39 -9.12 2.70 -9.86
C LEU A 39 -9.49 4.04 -9.21
N ALA A 40 -9.56 5.11 -9.99
CA ALA A 40 -9.80 6.46 -9.50
C ALA A 40 -11.27 6.85 -9.40
N VAL A 41 -12.19 5.88 -9.26
CA VAL A 41 -13.63 6.14 -9.19
C VAL A 41 -14.00 6.93 -7.94
N GLN A 42 -13.44 6.59 -6.79
CA GLN A 42 -13.64 7.32 -5.54
C GLN A 42 -12.28 7.60 -4.91
N VAL A 43 -11.80 8.79 -5.13
CA VAL A 43 -10.47 9.22 -4.68
C VAL A 43 -10.57 10.29 -3.60
N PRO A 44 -9.57 10.43 -2.71
CA PRO A 44 -8.32 9.68 -2.65
C PRO A 44 -8.53 8.20 -2.32
N ALA A 45 -7.75 7.34 -2.94
CA ALA A 45 -7.91 5.90 -2.77
C ALA A 45 -6.56 5.22 -2.46
N ALA A 46 -6.63 4.13 -1.73
CA ALA A 46 -5.49 3.25 -1.49
C ALA A 46 -5.93 1.80 -1.69
N TYR A 47 -5.09 1.04 -2.36
CA TYR A 47 -5.33 -0.38 -2.61
C TYR A 47 -4.13 -1.16 -2.11
N VAL A 48 -4.39 -2.26 -1.41
CA VAL A 48 -3.33 -3.10 -0.84
C VAL A 48 -3.32 -4.44 -1.55
N VAL A 49 -2.13 -4.91 -1.89
CA VAL A 49 -1.96 -6.19 -2.57
C VAL A 49 -0.67 -6.87 -2.12
N TYR A 50 -0.73 -8.20 -1.99
CA TYR A 50 0.46 -9.02 -1.77
C TYR A 50 1.16 -9.25 -3.10
N GLU A 51 2.46 -8.93 -3.16
CA GLU A 51 3.23 -9.03 -4.39
C GLU A 51 4.15 -10.25 -4.44
N GLY A 52 4.10 -11.10 -3.44
CA GLY A 52 4.98 -12.25 -3.37
C GLY A 52 6.06 -12.07 -2.33
N GLY A 53 6.89 -13.09 -2.21
CA GLY A 53 7.93 -13.09 -1.19
C GLY A 53 8.94 -14.18 -1.46
N ARG A 54 9.76 -14.44 -0.47
CA ARG A 54 10.78 -15.48 -0.53
C ARG A 54 10.96 -16.12 0.83
N TYR A 55 11.57 -17.28 0.81
CA TYR A 55 11.92 -18.01 2.02
C TYR A 55 13.42 -18.04 2.18
N ASP A 56 13.90 -17.77 3.38
CA ASP A 56 15.30 -17.93 3.74
C ASP A 56 15.41 -19.04 4.77
N HIS A 57 16.22 -20.04 4.47
CA HIS A 57 16.47 -21.14 5.37
C HIS A 57 17.36 -20.65 6.52
N VAL A 58 16.89 -20.83 7.75
CA VAL A 58 17.63 -20.42 8.95
C VAL A 58 18.36 -21.61 9.55
N MET A 59 17.63 -22.70 9.78
CA MET A 59 18.15 -23.96 10.29
C MET A 59 17.18 -25.07 9.95
N SER A 60 17.56 -26.31 10.18
CA SER A 60 16.67 -27.45 9.91
C SER A 60 15.30 -27.26 10.55
N GLY A 61 14.27 -27.27 9.72
CA GLY A 61 12.88 -27.11 10.17
C GLY A 61 12.44 -25.67 10.43
N THR A 62 13.30 -24.67 10.26
CA THR A 62 12.97 -23.27 10.51
C THR A 62 13.33 -22.39 9.33
N GLN A 63 12.38 -21.57 8.89
CA GLN A 63 12.58 -20.64 7.78
C GLN A 63 12.06 -19.26 8.13
N ASP A 64 12.69 -18.24 7.56
CA ASP A 64 12.13 -16.89 7.53
C ASP A 64 11.39 -16.72 6.23
N ARG A 65 10.18 -16.20 6.31
CA ARG A 65 9.36 -15.85 5.16
C ARG A 65 9.30 -14.34 5.05
N TRP A 66 9.90 -13.83 3.99
CA TRP A 66 9.79 -12.42 3.63
C TRP A 66 8.58 -12.23 2.75
N MET A 67 7.80 -11.20 3.02
CA MET A 67 6.57 -10.91 2.28
C MET A 67 6.58 -9.45 1.86
N ASN A 68 6.22 -9.21 0.60
CA ASN A 68 6.15 -7.86 0.06
C ASN A 68 4.70 -7.49 -0.20
N PHE A 69 4.29 -6.34 0.34
CA PHE A 69 2.97 -5.78 0.13
C PHE A 69 3.11 -4.42 -0.54
N ALA A 70 2.29 -4.17 -1.54
CA ALA A 70 2.24 -2.86 -2.18
C ALA A 70 0.99 -2.12 -1.73
N VAL A 71 1.15 -0.83 -1.51
CA VAL A 71 0.04 0.10 -1.32
C VAL A 71 0.03 1.01 -2.53
N ILE A 72 -1.03 0.93 -3.33
CA ILE A 72 -1.22 1.74 -4.52
C ILE A 72 -2.11 2.90 -4.14
N VAL A 73 -1.58 4.11 -4.25
CA VAL A 73 -2.33 5.33 -3.95
C VAL A 73 -2.75 6.01 -5.24
N VAL A 74 -3.99 6.49 -5.25
CA VAL A 74 -4.57 7.14 -6.42
C VAL A 74 -5.16 8.47 -6.01
N ALA A 75 -4.78 9.53 -6.72
CA ALA A 75 -5.34 10.85 -6.55
C ALA A 75 -5.82 11.39 -7.89
N LYS A 76 -6.80 12.28 -7.83
CA LYS A 76 -7.36 12.93 -9.01
C LYS A 76 -7.59 14.39 -8.69
N ASN A 77 -7.32 15.26 -9.65
CA ASN A 77 -7.61 16.68 -9.53
C ASN A 77 -8.01 17.23 -10.89
N LEU A 78 -9.19 17.82 -10.94
CA LEU A 78 -9.73 18.37 -12.18
C LEU A 78 -8.92 19.55 -12.73
N ARG A 79 -8.05 20.14 -11.91
CA ARG A 79 -7.20 21.26 -12.34
C ARG A 79 -6.00 20.81 -13.17
N GLY A 80 -5.57 19.57 -13.05
CA GLY A 80 -4.54 19.04 -13.92
C GLY A 80 -3.60 18.05 -13.27
N GLU A 81 -2.59 17.67 -14.03
CA GLU A 81 -1.61 16.63 -13.66
C GLU A 81 -0.76 17.03 -12.45
N GLU A 82 -0.29 18.27 -12.39
CA GLU A 82 0.55 18.74 -11.29
C GLU A 82 -0.21 18.68 -9.96
N GLU A 83 -1.45 19.14 -9.94
CA GLU A 83 -2.29 19.15 -8.75
C GLU A 83 -2.69 17.72 -8.32
N ALA A 84 -2.85 16.79 -9.28
CA ALA A 84 -3.12 15.38 -8.97
C ALA A 84 -1.91 14.75 -8.25
N ARG A 85 -0.70 15.11 -8.61
CA ARG A 85 0.51 14.62 -7.94
C ARG A 85 0.78 15.35 -6.62
N ARG A 86 0.79 16.67 -6.65
CA ARG A 86 1.26 17.51 -5.54
C ARG A 86 0.19 17.93 -4.55
N GLY A 87 -1.07 17.86 -4.96
CA GLY A 87 -2.18 18.37 -4.17
C GLY A 87 -2.37 19.87 -4.34
N GLN A 88 -3.45 20.38 -3.75
CA GLN A 88 -3.76 21.80 -3.80
C GLN A 88 -4.59 22.19 -2.57
N GLY A 89 -4.08 23.15 -1.80
CA GLY A 89 -4.75 23.56 -0.56
C GLY A 89 -4.91 22.38 0.39
N THR A 90 -6.14 22.04 0.73
CA THR A 90 -6.45 20.90 1.59
C THR A 90 -6.68 19.59 0.81
N THR A 91 -6.66 19.66 -0.52
CA THR A 91 -6.84 18.48 -1.37
C THR A 91 -5.52 17.72 -1.48
N LYS A 92 -5.52 16.45 -1.07
CA LYS A 92 -4.34 15.59 -1.10
C LYS A 92 -4.03 15.15 -2.51
N GLY A 93 -2.76 15.28 -2.91
CA GLY A 93 -2.25 14.71 -4.14
C GLY A 93 -1.58 13.37 -3.90
N ALA A 94 -1.16 12.70 -4.96
CA ALA A 94 -0.54 11.38 -4.85
C ALA A 94 0.73 11.40 -3.98
N TYR A 95 1.52 12.46 -4.03
CA TYR A 95 2.72 12.60 -3.20
C TYR A 95 2.37 12.65 -1.70
N ASP A 96 1.30 13.37 -1.36
CA ASP A 96 0.82 13.43 0.02
C ASP A 96 0.38 12.05 0.50
N LEU A 97 -0.32 11.30 -0.37
CA LEU A 97 -0.78 9.95 -0.06
C LEU A 97 0.39 9.00 0.15
N LEU A 98 1.44 9.08 -0.67
CA LEU A 98 2.64 8.29 -0.50
C LEU A 98 3.33 8.58 0.84
N ASP A 99 3.51 9.85 1.16
CA ASP A 99 4.14 10.27 2.41
C ASP A 99 3.33 9.82 3.62
N ASP A 100 2.00 9.96 3.55
CA ASP A 100 1.11 9.56 4.62
C ASP A 100 1.10 8.03 4.81
N ALA A 101 1.08 7.26 3.72
CA ALA A 101 1.15 5.81 3.78
C ALA A 101 2.48 5.34 4.37
N ARG A 102 3.58 5.96 3.94
CA ARG A 102 4.90 5.67 4.48
C ARG A 102 4.97 5.95 5.98
N ALA A 103 4.48 7.10 6.41
CA ALA A 103 4.49 7.48 7.81
C ALA A 103 3.62 6.55 8.68
N THR A 104 2.47 6.12 8.13
CA THR A 104 1.54 5.25 8.85
C THR A 104 2.07 3.83 9.02
N LEU A 105 2.66 3.27 7.98
CA LEU A 105 3.01 1.85 7.94
C LEU A 105 4.47 1.55 8.28
N SER A 106 5.38 2.52 8.14
CA SER A 106 6.80 2.28 8.43
C SER A 106 7.01 1.96 9.90
N ASN A 107 7.79 0.92 10.14
CA ASN A 107 8.11 0.44 11.49
C ASN A 107 6.85 0.06 12.29
N ASN A 108 5.83 -0.43 11.61
CA ASN A 108 4.53 -0.74 12.20
C ASN A 108 4.20 -2.22 11.93
N ALA A 109 3.94 -2.98 12.99
CA ALA A 109 3.56 -4.39 12.89
C ALA A 109 2.05 -4.59 12.71
N VAL A 110 1.28 -3.50 12.58
CA VAL A 110 -0.17 -3.45 12.34
C VAL A 110 -0.98 -4.34 13.30
N GLY A 111 -0.50 -4.46 14.54
CA GLY A 111 -1.16 -5.25 15.57
C GLY A 111 -0.96 -6.75 15.45
N LEU A 112 -0.07 -7.22 14.61
CA LEU A 112 0.18 -8.63 14.36
C LEU A 112 1.57 -9.06 14.83
N THR A 113 1.77 -10.38 14.93
CA THR A 113 3.06 -10.97 15.26
C THR A 113 3.88 -11.14 13.98
N ILE A 114 4.36 -10.03 13.47
CA ILE A 114 5.24 -9.94 12.30
C ILE A 114 6.34 -8.94 12.61
N ASP A 115 7.42 -8.99 11.84
CA ASP A 115 8.39 -7.90 11.91
C ASP A 115 7.71 -6.62 11.44
N PRO A 116 8.03 -5.46 12.02
CA PRO A 116 7.45 -4.20 11.55
C PRO A 116 7.67 -4.00 10.05
N LEU A 117 6.66 -3.48 9.39
CA LEU A 117 6.74 -3.16 7.97
C LEU A 117 7.84 -2.14 7.71
N LEU A 118 8.65 -2.38 6.68
CA LEU A 118 9.71 -1.46 6.27
C LEU A 118 9.49 -1.08 4.80
N PRO A 119 9.56 0.21 4.46
CA PRO A 119 9.43 0.63 3.06
C PRO A 119 10.65 0.14 2.27
N VAL A 120 10.41 -0.35 1.07
CA VAL A 120 11.42 -0.92 0.18
C VAL A 120 11.69 0.00 -1.00
N ASP A 121 10.64 0.36 -1.72
CA ASP A 121 10.73 1.23 -2.89
C ASP A 121 9.38 1.88 -3.21
N GLU A 122 9.42 2.81 -4.11
CA GLU A 122 8.24 3.48 -4.65
C GLU A 122 8.36 3.51 -6.18
N THR A 123 7.22 3.46 -6.86
CA THR A 123 7.21 3.53 -8.32
C THR A 123 5.94 4.21 -8.82
N ALA A 124 6.08 4.94 -9.92
CA ALA A 124 4.94 5.50 -10.63
C ALA A 124 4.22 4.37 -11.39
N ILE A 125 2.91 4.31 -11.25
CA ILE A 125 2.08 3.33 -11.98
C ILE A 125 1.54 4.00 -13.24
N GLU A 126 0.85 5.12 -13.07
CA GLU A 126 0.26 5.83 -14.17
C GLU A 126 0.03 7.29 -13.81
N ASN A 127 0.34 8.20 -14.73
CA ASN A 127 -0.02 9.59 -14.59
C ASN A 127 -0.78 10.00 -15.85
N THR A 128 -2.00 10.48 -15.65
CA THR A 128 -2.81 11.04 -16.71
C THR A 128 -2.94 12.54 -16.50
N GLU A 129 -3.66 13.20 -17.38
CA GLU A 129 -3.86 14.66 -17.31
C GLU A 129 -4.47 15.10 -15.97
N LYS A 130 -5.31 14.25 -15.34
CA LYS A 130 -6.06 14.62 -14.13
C LYS A 130 -5.94 13.62 -13.01
N SER A 131 -5.19 12.55 -13.18
CA SER A 131 -5.02 11.53 -12.15
C SER A 131 -3.58 11.06 -12.06
N ALA A 132 -3.19 10.60 -10.87
CA ALA A 132 -1.87 10.07 -10.61
C ALA A 132 -2.00 8.84 -9.71
N ALA A 133 -1.26 7.79 -10.05
CA ALA A 133 -1.20 6.57 -9.26
C ALA A 133 0.25 6.17 -9.03
N TYR A 134 0.58 5.89 -7.78
CA TYR A 134 1.91 5.48 -7.34
C TYR A 134 1.79 4.30 -6.43
N ALA A 135 2.82 3.47 -6.37
CA ALA A 135 2.91 2.36 -5.44
C ALA A 135 4.07 2.57 -4.48
N ILE A 136 3.84 2.27 -3.21
CA ILE A 136 4.90 2.11 -2.22
C ILE A 136 4.88 0.67 -1.74
N ARG A 137 6.04 0.02 -1.72
CA ARG A 137 6.18 -1.36 -1.30
C ARG A 137 6.79 -1.44 0.07
N PHE A 138 6.23 -2.36 0.88
CA PHE A 138 6.71 -2.67 2.21
C PHE A 138 7.08 -4.14 2.29
N ALA A 139 8.08 -4.44 3.08
CA ALA A 139 8.48 -5.80 3.38
C ALA A 139 8.27 -6.08 4.86
N THR A 140 7.83 -7.29 5.17
CA THR A 140 7.79 -7.81 6.53
C THR A 140 8.30 -9.23 6.53
N ARG A 141 8.63 -9.74 7.70
CA ARG A 141 9.15 -11.09 7.85
C ARG A 141 8.41 -11.80 8.96
N THR A 142 8.12 -13.06 8.73
CA THR A 142 7.68 -13.98 9.79
C THR A 142 8.60 -15.18 9.80
N ARG A 143 8.82 -15.74 10.99
CA ARG A 143 9.56 -16.99 11.14
C ARG A 143 8.56 -18.11 11.38
N TYR A 144 8.71 -19.21 10.66
CA TYR A 144 7.87 -20.35 10.87
C TYR A 144 8.65 -21.65 10.88
N THR A 145 8.10 -22.64 11.55
CA THR A 145 8.68 -23.97 11.68
C THR A 145 7.95 -24.92 10.74
N LEU A 146 8.72 -25.65 9.97
CA LEU A 146 8.20 -26.66 9.04
C LEU A 146 7.63 -27.88 9.80
#